data_e086b30ac9b481b144c2444b13106b22
#
_entry.id   e086b30ac9b481b144c2444b13106b22
#
_cell.length_a   1.000
_cell.length_b   1.000
_cell.length_c   1.000
_cell.angle_alpha   90.00
_cell.angle_beta   90.00
_cell.angle_gamma   90.00
#
_symmetry.space_group_name_H-M   'P 1'
#
loop_
_entity.id
_entity.type
_entity.pdbx_description
1 polymer ?
#
loop_
_entity_poly.entity_id
_entity_poly.type
_entity_poly.pdbx_seq_one_letter_code
_entity_poly.pdbx_strand_id
1 'polypeptide(L)'
;NLSFLVDGCKDQPWRDFVSVCTDDVHAKDLLTVGHINNVVRKAVASGLDGREVVKMATFNAAREYGFDDLGAIAPGYIADIQLVDALDGSRPKAVFTEGVLVAEDGKYLGGDCKTADYDLPNTVDLPQITGPESFELRVPEGYTGDTIRVNVMVSEDGNRILRHVEPVELPVRDGAVDISGDPTLVFVCCANRYGRGGKTIAVYRDFGLRAGALASTISHDSHNFTVSYHDPKDAFRAAEILRACGGGICVIDGEQETHIALPAAGLMSQKPCAEVAGEIAAVQSALDVISDGQLTLLATAIMALPVLPSVVITDMGLVNGANQTFVPVFADAEA
;
A
#
# COMPACT_ATOMS: atom_id res chain seq x y z
N ASN A 1 0.46 -14.43 -7.44
CA ASN A 1 -0.34 -14.04 -8.61
C ASN A 1 0.42 -14.30 -9.94
N LEU A 2 1.73 -13.95 -10.05
CA LEU A 2 2.47 -14.06 -11.30
C LEU A 2 2.45 -15.50 -11.88
N SER A 3 2.59 -16.53 -11.06
CA SER A 3 2.55 -17.94 -11.52
C SER A 3 1.25 -18.31 -12.22
N PHE A 4 0.10 -17.88 -11.68
CA PHE A 4 -1.20 -18.10 -12.33
C PHE A 4 -1.32 -17.37 -13.67
N LEU A 5 -0.79 -16.14 -13.75
CA LEU A 5 -0.77 -15.36 -14.99
C LEU A 5 0.14 -16.02 -16.03
N VAL A 6 1.31 -16.52 -15.61
CA VAL A 6 2.23 -17.27 -16.46
C VAL A 6 1.55 -18.53 -16.99
N ASP A 7 0.91 -19.32 -16.13
CA ASP A 7 0.17 -20.53 -16.55
C ASP A 7 -0.95 -20.22 -17.53
N GLY A 8 -1.62 -19.07 -17.37
CA GLY A 8 -2.67 -18.61 -18.27
C GLY A 8 -2.19 -18.15 -19.64
N CYS A 9 -0.96 -17.65 -19.77
CA CYS A 9 -0.47 -17.04 -21.01
C CYS A 9 0.61 -17.83 -21.76
N LYS A 10 1.35 -18.74 -21.11
CA LYS A 10 2.57 -19.37 -21.65
C LYS A 10 2.37 -20.09 -23.00
N ASP A 11 1.21 -20.68 -23.22
CA ASP A 11 0.88 -21.45 -24.42
C ASP A 11 -0.07 -20.72 -25.37
N GLN A 12 -0.33 -19.43 -25.11
CA GLN A 12 -1.28 -18.65 -25.88
C GLN A 12 -0.62 -17.89 -27.04
N PRO A 13 -1.26 -17.82 -28.21
CA PRO A 13 -0.71 -17.09 -29.36
C PRO A 13 -0.66 -15.57 -29.13
N TRP A 14 -1.47 -15.03 -28.22
CA TRP A 14 -1.51 -13.62 -27.89
C TRP A 14 -0.45 -13.17 -26.86
N ARG A 15 0.40 -14.06 -26.37
CA ARG A 15 1.47 -13.70 -25.41
C ARG A 15 2.45 -12.66 -25.97
N ASP A 16 2.56 -12.54 -27.28
CA ASP A 16 3.36 -11.49 -27.94
C ASP A 16 2.84 -10.06 -27.67
N PHE A 17 1.61 -9.94 -27.16
CA PHE A 17 0.99 -8.69 -26.78
C PHE A 17 0.94 -8.50 -25.24
N VAL A 18 1.62 -9.36 -24.49
CA VAL A 18 1.72 -9.26 -23.04
C VAL A 18 3.00 -8.53 -22.68
N SER A 19 2.91 -7.55 -21.80
CA SER A 19 4.03 -6.92 -21.12
C SER A 19 4.06 -7.30 -19.63
N VAL A 20 5.19 -7.10 -18.96
CA VAL A 20 5.35 -7.32 -17.53
C VAL A 20 5.85 -6.04 -16.86
N CYS A 21 5.32 -5.76 -15.67
CA CYS A 21 5.71 -4.63 -14.84
C CYS A 21 5.89 -5.07 -13.37
N THR A 22 6.40 -4.18 -12.54
CA THR A 22 6.70 -4.49 -11.14
C THR A 22 5.55 -4.24 -10.20
N ASP A 23 4.61 -3.34 -10.56
CA ASP A 23 3.64 -2.75 -9.64
C ASP A 23 4.35 -2.07 -8.45
N ASP A 24 3.71 -1.93 -7.29
CA ASP A 24 4.28 -1.28 -6.11
C ASP A 24 5.50 -2.03 -5.56
N VAL A 25 6.63 -1.34 -5.46
CA VAL A 25 7.89 -1.89 -4.94
C VAL A 25 8.44 -0.98 -3.85
N HIS A 26 8.69 -1.53 -2.66
CA HIS A 26 9.33 -0.79 -1.58
C HIS A 26 10.81 -0.49 -1.88
N ALA A 27 11.30 0.66 -1.40
CA ALA A 27 12.72 1.04 -1.53
C ALA A 27 13.68 -0.05 -1.01
N LYS A 28 13.33 -0.76 0.07
CA LYS A 28 14.09 -1.92 0.58
C LYS A 28 14.21 -3.02 -0.48
N ASP A 29 13.12 -3.34 -1.17
CA ASP A 29 13.10 -4.43 -2.16
C ASP A 29 13.90 -4.05 -3.41
N LEU A 30 13.90 -2.78 -3.82
CA LEU A 30 14.77 -2.29 -4.89
C LEU A 30 16.24 -2.59 -4.62
N LEU A 31 16.69 -2.44 -3.37
CA LEU A 31 18.07 -2.66 -2.97
C LEU A 31 18.42 -4.14 -2.77
N THR A 32 17.51 -4.94 -2.23
CA THR A 32 17.79 -6.31 -1.78
C THR A 32 17.34 -7.38 -2.76
N VAL A 33 16.22 -7.18 -3.43
CA VAL A 33 15.60 -8.17 -4.32
C VAL A 33 15.79 -7.81 -5.79
N GLY A 34 15.66 -6.53 -6.11
CA GLY A 34 15.70 -5.96 -7.47
C GLY A 34 14.36 -5.38 -7.91
N HIS A 35 14.27 -5.01 -9.15
CA HIS A 35 13.11 -4.38 -9.78
C HIS A 35 12.51 -5.29 -10.86
N ILE A 36 12.46 -4.84 -12.12
CA ILE A 36 11.93 -5.64 -13.24
C ILE A 36 12.68 -6.98 -13.42
N ASN A 37 13.97 -7.02 -13.11
CA ASN A 37 14.75 -8.26 -13.13
C ASN A 37 14.22 -9.32 -12.15
N ASN A 38 13.60 -8.93 -11.03
CA ASN A 38 12.94 -9.85 -10.11
C ASN A 38 11.66 -10.44 -10.73
N VAL A 39 10.89 -9.64 -11.48
CA VAL A 39 9.72 -10.13 -12.24
C VAL A 39 10.15 -11.14 -13.29
N VAL A 40 11.21 -10.82 -14.06
CA VAL A 40 11.82 -11.75 -15.04
C VAL A 40 12.21 -13.06 -14.36
N ARG A 41 12.93 -13.00 -13.23
CA ARG A 41 13.37 -14.19 -12.48
C ARG A 41 12.19 -15.06 -12.05
N LYS A 42 11.14 -14.46 -11.51
CA LYS A 42 9.94 -15.17 -11.07
C LYS A 42 9.18 -15.81 -12.25
N ALA A 43 9.07 -15.10 -13.37
CA ALA A 43 8.39 -15.60 -14.58
C ALA A 43 9.14 -16.78 -15.22
N VAL A 44 10.48 -16.69 -15.31
CA VAL A 44 11.34 -17.79 -15.79
C VAL A 44 11.24 -18.99 -14.83
N ALA A 45 11.31 -18.77 -13.51
CA ALA A 45 11.13 -19.82 -12.52
C ALA A 45 9.74 -20.50 -12.59
N SER A 46 8.73 -19.79 -13.10
CA SER A 46 7.38 -20.33 -13.35
C SER A 46 7.24 -21.04 -14.71
N GLY A 47 8.32 -21.16 -15.50
CA GLY A 47 8.38 -21.97 -16.71
C GLY A 47 8.29 -21.22 -18.04
N LEU A 48 8.35 -19.88 -18.06
CA LEU A 48 8.51 -19.14 -19.32
C LEU A 48 9.95 -19.17 -19.82
N ASP A 49 10.12 -19.16 -21.15
CA ASP A 49 11.43 -18.97 -21.75
C ASP A 49 11.97 -17.57 -21.46
N GLY A 50 13.25 -17.46 -21.08
CA GLY A 50 13.85 -16.18 -20.68
C GLY A 50 13.85 -15.12 -21.78
N ARG A 51 13.94 -15.52 -23.07
CA ARG A 51 13.88 -14.58 -24.20
C ARG A 51 12.48 -13.98 -24.32
N GLU A 52 11.45 -14.80 -24.13
CA GLU A 52 10.06 -14.32 -24.15
C GLU A 52 9.78 -13.35 -23.01
N VAL A 53 10.25 -13.66 -21.80
CA VAL A 53 10.06 -12.76 -20.65
C VAL A 53 10.83 -11.45 -20.82
N VAL A 54 12.07 -11.48 -21.31
CA VAL A 54 12.82 -10.26 -21.60
C VAL A 54 12.12 -9.45 -22.70
N LYS A 55 11.56 -10.07 -23.73
CA LYS A 55 10.75 -9.39 -24.74
C LYS A 55 9.51 -8.72 -24.12
N MET A 56 8.80 -9.41 -23.20
CA MET A 56 7.67 -8.84 -22.46
C MET A 56 8.07 -7.62 -21.60
N ALA A 57 9.28 -7.65 -21.02
CA ALA A 57 9.81 -6.59 -20.17
C ALA A 57 10.45 -5.41 -20.94
N THR A 58 10.61 -5.53 -22.26
CA THR A 58 11.32 -4.54 -23.09
C THR A 58 10.50 -4.19 -24.33
N PHE A 59 10.62 -4.96 -25.40
CA PHE A 59 10.04 -4.67 -26.71
C PHE A 59 8.51 -4.56 -26.69
N ASN A 60 7.83 -5.51 -26.00
CA ASN A 60 6.37 -5.46 -25.92
C ASN A 60 5.88 -4.22 -25.18
N ALA A 61 6.51 -3.90 -24.04
CA ALA A 61 6.20 -2.70 -23.26
C ALA A 61 6.45 -1.42 -24.08
N ALA A 62 7.61 -1.32 -24.77
CA ALA A 62 7.90 -0.17 -25.61
C ALA A 62 6.84 0.03 -26.69
N ARG A 63 6.43 -1.04 -27.37
CA ARG A 63 5.39 -0.99 -28.40
C ARG A 63 4.01 -0.60 -27.87
N GLU A 64 3.65 -1.09 -26.67
CA GLU A 64 2.38 -0.77 -26.01
C GLU A 64 2.27 0.75 -25.74
N TYR A 65 3.37 1.38 -25.36
CA TYR A 65 3.43 2.81 -25.09
C TYR A 65 3.83 3.67 -26.32
N GLY A 66 3.99 3.07 -27.49
CA GLY A 66 4.29 3.80 -28.73
C GLY A 66 5.73 4.28 -28.85
N PHE A 67 6.68 3.62 -28.19
CA PHE A 67 8.11 3.88 -28.37
C PHE A 67 8.65 3.02 -29.51
N ASP A 68 8.92 3.62 -30.66
CA ASP A 68 9.34 2.91 -31.87
C ASP A 68 10.85 2.62 -31.94
N ASP A 69 11.62 3.26 -31.06
CA ASP A 69 13.09 3.24 -31.02
C ASP A 69 13.68 2.65 -29.74
N LEU A 70 12.84 2.00 -28.90
CA LEU A 70 13.22 1.35 -27.63
C LEU A 70 12.88 -0.14 -27.62
N GLY A 71 13.57 -0.89 -26.75
CA GLY A 71 13.22 -2.27 -26.41
C GLY A 71 13.81 -3.35 -27.31
N ALA A 72 14.62 -2.99 -28.31
CA ALA A 72 15.31 -3.94 -29.18
C ALA A 72 16.75 -3.50 -29.50
N ILE A 73 17.59 -4.47 -29.84
CA ILE A 73 18.94 -4.22 -30.35
C ILE A 73 18.88 -4.28 -31.88
N ALA A 74 18.69 -3.12 -32.53
CA ALA A 74 18.57 -3.00 -33.98
C ALA A 74 19.07 -1.63 -34.46
N PRO A 75 19.43 -1.49 -35.73
CA PRO A 75 19.77 -0.21 -36.30
C PRO A 75 18.62 0.82 -36.14
N GLY A 76 18.95 1.99 -35.63
CA GLY A 76 17.99 3.08 -35.39
C GLY A 76 17.37 3.06 -33.99
N TYR A 77 17.60 2.00 -33.18
CA TYR A 77 17.15 1.92 -31.78
C TYR A 77 18.15 2.60 -30.85
N ILE A 78 17.63 3.21 -29.79
CA ILE A 78 18.43 3.76 -28.70
C ILE A 78 19.19 2.63 -28.00
N ALA A 79 20.47 2.85 -27.75
CA ALA A 79 21.36 1.82 -27.19
C ALA A 79 21.24 1.74 -25.66
N ASP A 80 20.06 1.39 -25.16
CA ASP A 80 19.80 1.02 -23.77
C ASP A 80 20.02 -0.49 -23.63
N ILE A 81 21.23 -0.88 -23.21
CA ILE A 81 21.70 -2.28 -23.30
C ILE A 81 22.16 -2.76 -21.92
N GLN A 82 21.80 -3.98 -21.59
CA GLN A 82 22.31 -4.70 -20.42
C GLN A 82 23.15 -5.89 -20.86
N LEU A 83 24.34 -6.04 -20.28
CA LEU A 83 25.16 -7.25 -20.42
C LEU A 83 24.85 -8.19 -19.25
N VAL A 84 24.32 -9.37 -19.55
CA VAL A 84 23.92 -10.39 -18.58
C VAL A 84 24.55 -11.73 -18.92
N ASP A 85 24.75 -12.60 -17.94
CA ASP A 85 25.22 -13.97 -18.17
C ASP A 85 24.12 -14.90 -18.69
N ALA A 86 22.87 -14.65 -18.26
CA ALA A 86 21.71 -15.43 -18.64
C ALA A 86 20.46 -14.54 -18.71
N LEU A 87 19.45 -14.97 -19.47
CA LEU A 87 18.16 -14.28 -19.57
C LEU A 87 17.18 -14.80 -18.50
N ASP A 88 17.61 -14.79 -17.26
CA ASP A 88 16.91 -15.36 -16.10
C ASP A 88 16.62 -14.32 -15.00
N GLY A 89 16.82 -13.02 -15.27
CA GLY A 89 16.68 -11.96 -14.30
C GLY A 89 17.87 -11.79 -13.35
N SER A 90 19.02 -12.39 -13.67
CA SER A 90 20.29 -12.11 -12.96
C SER A 90 20.69 -10.64 -13.10
N ARG A 91 21.52 -10.19 -12.15
CA ARG A 91 22.00 -8.80 -12.17
C ARG A 91 22.90 -8.58 -13.39
N PRO A 92 22.71 -7.47 -14.12
CA PRO A 92 23.58 -7.16 -15.23
C PRO A 92 25.01 -6.85 -14.74
N LYS A 93 26.00 -7.29 -15.55
CA LYS A 93 27.41 -6.94 -15.35
C LYS A 93 27.68 -5.50 -15.76
N ALA A 94 27.06 -5.06 -16.84
CA ALA A 94 27.15 -3.68 -17.33
C ALA A 94 25.79 -3.20 -17.84
N VAL A 95 25.54 -1.91 -17.66
CA VAL A 95 24.35 -1.23 -18.16
C VAL A 95 24.77 0.00 -18.95
N PHE A 96 24.25 0.10 -20.16
CA PHE A 96 24.42 1.25 -21.05
C PHE A 96 23.08 1.95 -21.20
N THR A 97 23.11 3.27 -21.17
CA THR A 97 21.99 4.14 -21.52
C THR A 97 22.44 5.09 -22.62
N GLU A 98 21.69 5.13 -23.72
CA GLU A 98 22.06 5.90 -24.92
C GLU A 98 23.48 5.60 -25.44
N GLY A 99 23.94 4.35 -25.26
CA GLY A 99 25.28 3.91 -25.62
C GLY A 99 26.40 4.28 -24.64
N VAL A 100 26.09 4.97 -23.54
CA VAL A 100 27.05 5.32 -22.48
C VAL A 100 26.98 4.30 -21.37
N LEU A 101 28.14 3.78 -20.93
CA LEU A 101 28.25 2.90 -19.77
C LEU A 101 27.89 3.68 -18.49
N VAL A 102 26.78 3.31 -17.84
CA VAL A 102 26.26 4.01 -16.65
C VAL A 102 26.36 3.16 -15.36
N ALA A 103 26.54 1.86 -15.49
CA ALA A 103 26.77 0.99 -14.32
C ALA A 103 27.61 -0.22 -14.72
N GLU A 104 28.46 -0.70 -13.81
CA GLU A 104 29.30 -1.89 -13.95
C GLU A 104 29.45 -2.58 -12.60
N ASP A 105 29.33 -3.91 -12.57
CA ASP A 105 29.44 -4.75 -11.38
C ASP A 105 28.62 -4.25 -10.17
N GLY A 106 27.40 -3.76 -10.44
CA GLY A 106 26.49 -3.25 -9.43
C GLY A 106 26.82 -1.86 -8.90
N LYS A 107 27.77 -1.15 -9.51
CA LYS A 107 28.12 0.23 -9.16
C LYS A 107 27.62 1.19 -10.23
N TYR A 108 26.90 2.22 -9.82
CA TYR A 108 26.53 3.32 -10.70
C TYR A 108 27.73 4.22 -10.97
N LEU A 109 27.96 4.58 -12.23
CA LEU A 109 29.11 5.35 -12.69
C LEU A 109 28.74 6.79 -13.11
N GLY A 110 27.47 7.14 -13.09
CA GLY A 110 26.95 8.41 -13.62
C GLY A 110 27.09 9.63 -12.71
N GLY A 111 27.89 9.57 -11.66
CA GLY A 111 28.08 10.71 -10.74
C GLY A 111 26.90 10.93 -9.78
N ASP A 112 26.95 12.00 -8.98
CA ASP A 112 25.91 12.32 -8.01
C ASP A 112 24.61 12.74 -8.69
N CYS A 113 23.53 12.08 -8.33
CA CYS A 113 22.20 12.53 -8.74
C CYS A 113 21.93 13.91 -8.12
N LYS A 114 21.59 14.88 -8.96
CA LYS A 114 21.11 16.17 -8.45
C LYS A 114 19.79 15.97 -7.74
N THR A 115 19.77 16.15 -6.43
CA THR A 115 18.52 16.27 -5.68
C THR A 115 17.93 17.63 -5.98
N ALA A 116 16.70 17.66 -6.46
CA ALA A 116 15.94 18.91 -6.52
C ALA A 116 15.40 19.20 -5.11
N ASP A 117 15.69 20.40 -4.62
CA ASP A 117 15.09 20.89 -3.38
C ASP A 117 13.75 21.51 -3.75
N TYR A 118 12.67 20.85 -3.36
CA TYR A 118 11.30 21.32 -3.58
C TYR A 118 10.76 21.85 -2.28
N ASP A 119 10.31 23.10 -2.26
CA ASP A 119 9.43 23.62 -1.22
C ASP A 119 8.02 23.05 -1.44
N LEU A 120 7.72 21.95 -0.76
CA LEU A 120 6.47 21.22 -0.94
C LEU A 120 5.50 21.57 0.18
N PRO A 121 4.27 21.99 -0.15
CA PRO A 121 3.26 22.26 0.87
C PRO A 121 2.90 20.97 1.63
N ASN A 122 2.67 21.10 2.93
CA ASN A 122 2.09 20.02 3.70
C ASN A 122 0.65 19.75 3.22
N THR A 123 0.40 18.51 2.77
CA THR A 123 -0.91 18.09 2.24
C THR A 123 -1.74 17.31 3.26
N VAL A 124 -1.31 17.25 4.54
CA VAL A 124 -2.05 16.57 5.61
C VAL A 124 -2.83 17.58 6.43
N ASP A 125 -4.02 17.88 5.96
CA ASP A 125 -5.01 18.72 6.62
C ASP A 125 -6.21 17.89 7.05
N LEU A 126 -6.36 17.69 8.37
CA LEU A 126 -7.34 16.81 9.01
C LEU A 126 -8.25 17.62 9.96
N PRO A 127 -9.08 18.56 9.47
CA PRO A 127 -9.90 19.42 10.33
C PRO A 127 -10.92 18.64 11.17
N GLN A 128 -11.31 17.43 10.73
CA GLN A 128 -12.23 16.54 11.45
C GLN A 128 -11.57 15.74 12.58
N ILE A 129 -10.26 15.84 12.75
CA ILE A 129 -9.49 15.18 13.81
C ILE A 129 -9.01 16.23 14.79
N THR A 130 -9.71 16.37 15.90
CA THR A 130 -9.48 17.42 16.92
C THR A 130 -9.02 16.86 18.26
N GLY A 131 -9.23 15.55 18.49
CA GLY A 131 -8.84 14.86 19.71
C GLY A 131 -9.06 13.36 19.58
N PRO A 132 -8.72 12.57 20.60
CA PRO A 132 -8.94 11.11 20.59
C PRO A 132 -10.40 10.72 20.32
N GLU A 133 -11.36 11.51 20.80
CA GLU A 133 -12.80 11.29 20.58
C GLU A 133 -13.19 11.30 19.10
N SER A 134 -12.35 11.89 18.26
CA SER A 134 -12.54 11.87 16.79
C SER A 134 -12.38 10.46 16.21
N PHE A 135 -11.82 9.53 16.96
CA PHE A 135 -11.63 8.13 16.57
C PHE A 135 -12.58 7.16 17.30
N GLU A 136 -13.56 7.65 18.04
CA GLU A 136 -14.61 6.82 18.61
C GLU A 136 -15.69 6.51 17.57
N LEU A 137 -16.08 5.25 17.44
CA LEU A 137 -17.24 4.85 16.65
C LEU A 137 -18.50 5.11 17.48
N ARG A 138 -19.01 6.33 17.38
CA ARG A 138 -20.18 6.76 18.13
C ARG A 138 -21.45 6.15 17.55
N VAL A 139 -22.36 5.72 18.44
CA VAL A 139 -23.68 5.25 18.04
C VAL A 139 -24.53 6.41 17.51
N PRO A 140 -25.57 6.12 16.70
CA PRO A 140 -26.49 7.17 16.20
C PRO A 140 -27.09 7.99 17.32
N GLU A 141 -27.35 9.28 17.04
CA GLU A 141 -27.97 10.17 18.01
C GLU A 141 -29.31 9.63 18.52
N GLY A 142 -29.51 9.68 19.84
CA GLY A 142 -30.72 9.14 20.47
C GLY A 142 -30.71 7.63 20.73
N TYR A 143 -29.65 6.92 20.34
CA TYR A 143 -29.54 5.49 20.68
C TYR A 143 -29.29 5.30 22.18
N THR A 144 -30.04 4.37 22.82
CA THR A 144 -29.99 4.15 24.27
C THR A 144 -29.76 2.67 24.65
N GLY A 145 -29.48 1.81 23.66
CA GLY A 145 -29.20 0.40 23.91
C GLY A 145 -27.80 0.16 24.49
N ASP A 146 -27.65 -0.94 25.23
CA ASP A 146 -26.35 -1.37 25.79
C ASP A 146 -25.49 -2.12 24.74
N THR A 147 -26.09 -2.53 23.61
CA THR A 147 -25.43 -3.19 22.49
C THR A 147 -25.97 -2.63 21.18
N ILE A 148 -25.17 -2.69 20.10
CA ILE A 148 -25.57 -2.26 18.76
C ILE A 148 -25.03 -3.23 17.72
N ARG A 149 -25.78 -3.46 16.63
CA ARG A 149 -25.33 -4.31 15.53
C ARG A 149 -24.47 -3.51 14.55
N VAL A 150 -23.20 -3.90 14.44
CA VAL A 150 -22.20 -3.28 13.55
C VAL A 150 -21.90 -4.23 12.40
N ASN A 151 -21.82 -3.72 11.20
CA ASN A 151 -21.30 -4.44 10.03
C ASN A 151 -19.77 -4.51 10.12
N VAL A 152 -19.26 -5.59 10.71
CA VAL A 152 -17.84 -5.83 10.90
C VAL A 152 -17.23 -6.34 9.60
N MET A 153 -16.15 -5.71 9.15
CA MET A 153 -15.36 -6.17 8.00
C MET A 153 -14.65 -7.49 8.37
N VAL A 154 -14.67 -8.46 7.47
CA VAL A 154 -14.04 -9.77 7.66
C VAL A 154 -13.29 -10.17 6.39
N SER A 155 -12.08 -10.71 6.55
CA SER A 155 -11.29 -11.24 5.43
C SER A 155 -11.87 -12.59 4.97
N GLU A 156 -11.93 -12.82 3.66
CA GLU A 156 -12.30 -14.12 3.10
C GLU A 156 -11.10 -15.08 3.12
N ASP A 157 -11.24 -16.24 3.75
CA ASP A 157 -10.21 -17.29 3.82
C ASP A 157 -8.82 -16.76 4.23
N GLY A 158 -8.76 -15.77 5.12
CA GLY A 158 -7.52 -15.12 5.54
C GLY A 158 -6.90 -14.17 4.48
N ASN A 159 -7.55 -13.98 3.35
CA ASN A 159 -7.12 -13.05 2.30
C ASN A 159 -7.63 -11.63 2.61
N ARG A 160 -6.74 -10.75 3.08
CA ARG A 160 -7.07 -9.36 3.41
C ARG A 160 -7.47 -8.48 2.21
N ILE A 161 -7.29 -8.96 1.00
CA ILE A 161 -7.72 -8.26 -0.23
C ILE A 161 -9.21 -8.46 -0.45
N LEU A 162 -9.72 -9.67 -0.19
CA LEU A 162 -11.14 -9.99 -0.34
C LEU A 162 -11.83 -9.92 1.02
N ARG A 163 -12.84 -9.08 1.14
CA ARG A 163 -13.55 -8.78 2.38
C ARG A 163 -15.04 -8.67 2.13
N HIS A 164 -15.79 -9.10 3.11
CA HIS A 164 -17.23 -8.86 3.23
C HIS A 164 -17.54 -8.25 4.60
N VAL A 165 -18.79 -8.00 4.91
CA VAL A 165 -19.24 -7.60 6.25
C VAL A 165 -20.12 -8.65 6.86
N GLU A 166 -20.00 -8.81 8.18
CA GLU A 166 -20.88 -9.61 9.03
C GLU A 166 -21.51 -8.72 10.08
N PRO A 167 -22.84 -8.76 10.28
CA PRO A 167 -23.49 -8.04 11.34
C PRO A 167 -23.17 -8.71 12.69
N VAL A 168 -22.52 -7.97 13.58
CA VAL A 168 -22.09 -8.43 14.90
C VAL A 168 -22.68 -7.50 15.96
N GLU A 169 -23.25 -8.06 17.02
CA GLU A 169 -23.72 -7.31 18.17
C GLU A 169 -22.54 -6.96 19.09
N LEU A 170 -22.25 -5.67 19.23
CA LEU A 170 -21.14 -5.14 20.02
C LEU A 170 -21.64 -4.28 21.18
N PRO A 171 -20.96 -4.30 22.34
CA PRO A 171 -21.28 -3.45 23.48
C PRO A 171 -21.18 -1.97 23.15
N VAL A 172 -22.02 -1.17 23.83
CA VAL A 172 -21.98 0.30 23.80
C VAL A 172 -21.58 0.80 25.18
N ARG A 173 -20.55 1.63 25.24
CA ARG A 173 -20.11 2.32 26.47
C ARG A 173 -19.93 3.81 26.17
N ASP A 174 -20.47 4.65 27.02
CA ASP A 174 -20.38 6.11 26.90
C ASP A 174 -20.80 6.65 25.51
N GLY A 175 -21.77 5.99 24.87
CA GLY A 175 -22.29 6.34 23.55
C GLY A 175 -21.37 5.99 22.39
N ALA A 176 -20.39 5.10 22.59
CA ALA A 176 -19.52 4.57 21.55
C ALA A 176 -19.47 3.05 21.58
N VAL A 177 -19.17 2.45 20.44
CA VAL A 177 -18.94 1.00 20.32
C VAL A 177 -17.68 0.61 21.08
N ASP A 178 -17.77 -0.43 21.90
CA ASP A 178 -16.65 -0.98 22.66
C ASP A 178 -16.24 -2.34 22.11
N ILE A 179 -14.99 -2.46 21.68
CA ILE A 179 -14.39 -3.71 21.19
C ILE A 179 -13.40 -4.33 22.17
N SER A 180 -13.23 -3.76 23.37
CA SER A 180 -12.20 -4.17 24.35
C SER A 180 -12.36 -5.61 24.84
N GLY A 181 -13.56 -6.19 24.72
CA GLY A 181 -13.86 -7.57 25.09
C GLY A 181 -13.46 -8.63 24.06
N ASP A 182 -13.09 -8.24 22.83
CA ASP A 182 -12.72 -9.17 21.76
C ASP A 182 -11.39 -8.71 21.09
N PRO A 183 -10.27 -9.38 21.42
CA PRO A 183 -8.96 -8.99 20.91
C PRO A 183 -8.76 -9.25 19.40
N THR A 184 -9.72 -9.90 18.74
CA THR A 184 -9.69 -10.10 17.29
C THR A 184 -10.19 -8.88 16.52
N LEU A 185 -10.90 -7.97 17.21
CA LEU A 185 -11.46 -6.75 16.63
C LEU A 185 -10.49 -5.58 16.73
N VAL A 186 -10.43 -4.78 15.65
CA VAL A 186 -9.74 -3.50 15.62
C VAL A 186 -10.66 -2.45 15.02
N PHE A 187 -10.51 -1.21 15.44
CA PHE A 187 -11.07 -0.10 14.69
C PHE A 187 -10.21 0.21 13.47
N VAL A 188 -10.86 0.61 12.38
CA VAL A 188 -10.23 1.14 11.18
C VAL A 188 -10.88 2.47 10.84
N CYS A 189 -10.06 3.46 10.48
CA CYS A 189 -10.55 4.78 10.10
C CYS A 189 -9.94 5.20 8.77
N CYS A 190 -10.76 5.75 7.88
CA CYS A 190 -10.34 6.47 6.68
C CYS A 190 -10.83 7.91 6.79
N ALA A 191 -9.92 8.88 6.75
CA ALA A 191 -10.23 10.30 6.88
C ALA A 191 -9.63 11.09 5.71
N ASN A 192 -10.43 11.97 5.13
CA ASN A 192 -9.97 12.88 4.10
C ASN A 192 -8.86 13.79 4.64
N ARG A 193 -7.68 13.74 4.04
CA ARG A 193 -6.53 14.53 4.48
C ARG A 193 -6.29 15.82 3.69
N TYR A 194 -7.22 16.18 2.83
CA TYR A 194 -7.13 17.35 1.95
C TYR A 194 -8.03 18.49 2.41
N GLY A 195 -8.36 18.56 3.71
CA GLY A 195 -9.17 19.64 4.28
C GLY A 195 -10.68 19.55 4.03
N ARG A 196 -11.18 18.43 3.48
CA ARG A 196 -12.61 18.28 3.12
C ARG A 196 -13.51 17.72 4.23
N GLY A 197 -12.91 17.26 5.33
CA GLY A 197 -13.65 16.88 6.55
C GLY A 197 -14.33 15.51 6.55
N GLY A 198 -14.33 14.76 5.46
CA GLY A 198 -14.92 13.40 5.40
C GLY A 198 -14.15 12.40 6.27
N LYS A 199 -14.88 11.52 6.97
CA LYS A 199 -14.31 10.48 7.83
C LYS A 199 -15.29 9.33 8.03
N THR A 200 -14.77 8.10 7.96
CA THR A 200 -15.49 6.86 8.32
C THR A 200 -14.69 6.07 9.32
N ILE A 201 -15.34 5.53 10.33
CA ILE A 201 -14.80 4.55 11.27
C ILE A 201 -15.61 3.26 11.13
N ALA A 202 -14.93 2.13 11.08
CA ALA A 202 -15.53 0.81 11.03
C ALA A 202 -14.77 -0.15 11.96
N VAL A 203 -15.29 -1.37 12.11
CA VAL A 203 -14.64 -2.45 12.86
C VAL A 203 -14.18 -3.52 11.88
N TYR A 204 -12.98 -4.07 12.10
CA TYR A 204 -12.42 -5.15 11.30
C TYR A 204 -12.00 -6.31 12.21
N ARG A 205 -12.43 -7.54 11.86
CA ARG A 205 -12.08 -8.76 12.58
C ARG A 205 -10.87 -9.43 11.93
N ASP A 206 -9.93 -9.90 12.75
CA ASP A 206 -8.71 -10.62 12.33
C ASP A 206 -7.83 -9.83 11.35
N PHE A 207 -7.79 -8.51 11.52
CA PHE A 207 -6.89 -7.66 10.73
C PHE A 207 -5.42 -8.03 10.95
N GLY A 208 -5.08 -8.52 12.14
CA GLY A 208 -3.73 -8.94 12.51
C GLY A 208 -2.96 -7.93 13.36
N LEU A 209 -3.55 -6.79 13.69
CA LEU A 209 -3.01 -5.86 14.69
C LEU A 209 -3.42 -6.35 16.07
N ARG A 210 -2.49 -6.46 17.02
CA ARG A 210 -2.74 -6.96 18.38
C ARG A 210 -2.74 -5.87 19.44
N ALA A 211 -2.06 -4.77 19.16
CA ALA A 211 -1.97 -3.62 20.06
C ALA A 211 -1.65 -2.35 19.27
N GLY A 212 -1.75 -1.19 19.91
CA GLY A 212 -1.31 0.09 19.36
C GLY A 212 -2.07 0.54 18.12
N ALA A 213 -1.34 1.20 17.20
CA ALA A 213 -1.89 1.70 15.94
C ALA A 213 -0.90 1.62 14.77
N LEU A 214 -1.44 1.39 13.57
CA LEU A 214 -0.74 1.55 12.29
C LEU A 214 -1.47 2.59 11.46
N ALA A 215 -0.83 3.71 11.15
CA ALA A 215 -1.38 4.79 10.34
C ALA A 215 -0.55 5.03 9.07
N SER A 216 -1.21 5.47 8.00
CA SER A 216 -0.57 5.80 6.73
C SER A 216 -1.31 6.88 5.97
N THR A 217 -0.57 7.69 5.22
CA THR A 217 -1.11 8.55 4.15
C THR A 217 -0.95 7.93 2.77
N ILE A 218 -0.33 6.74 2.68
CA ILE A 218 -0.33 5.90 1.47
C ILE A 218 -1.55 4.98 1.57
N SER A 219 -2.61 5.32 0.85
CA SER A 219 -3.89 4.61 0.88
C SER A 219 -4.56 4.70 -0.49
N HIS A 220 -4.39 3.65 -1.26
CA HIS A 220 -4.85 3.60 -2.66
C HIS A 220 -6.37 3.77 -2.80
N ASP A 221 -6.86 4.51 -3.80
CA ASP A 221 -6.08 5.35 -4.75
C ASP A 221 -6.13 6.83 -4.34
N SER A 222 -7.06 7.20 -3.45
CA SER A 222 -7.27 8.59 -3.00
C SER A 222 -6.17 9.10 -2.08
N HIS A 223 -5.36 8.21 -1.53
CA HIS A 223 -4.32 8.51 -0.55
C HIS A 223 -4.81 9.35 0.63
N ASN A 224 -5.98 8.99 1.13
CA ASN A 224 -6.52 9.52 2.37
C ASN A 224 -5.69 9.06 3.59
N PHE A 225 -5.84 9.72 4.73
CA PHE A 225 -5.29 9.21 5.98
C PHE A 225 -6.06 7.95 6.39
N THR A 226 -5.35 6.85 6.60
CA THR A 226 -5.92 5.61 7.12
C THR A 226 -5.20 5.18 8.39
N VAL A 227 -5.94 4.64 9.36
CA VAL A 227 -5.37 4.10 10.59
C VAL A 227 -6.16 2.89 11.07
N SER A 228 -5.44 1.86 11.52
CA SER A 228 -5.97 0.71 12.26
C SER A 228 -5.48 0.80 13.69
N TYR A 229 -6.36 0.61 14.70
CA TYR A 229 -6.02 0.88 16.10
C TYR A 229 -6.95 0.14 17.06
N HIS A 230 -6.51 -0.03 18.32
CA HIS A 230 -7.35 -0.50 19.43
C HIS A 230 -7.82 0.67 20.29
N ASP A 231 -6.93 1.63 20.62
CA ASP A 231 -7.25 2.80 21.45
C ASP A 231 -7.32 4.06 20.57
N PRO A 232 -8.42 4.84 20.63
CA PRO A 232 -8.53 6.14 19.97
C PRO A 232 -7.38 7.11 20.24
N LYS A 233 -6.72 7.02 21.40
CA LYS A 233 -5.55 7.86 21.75
C LYS A 233 -4.35 7.55 20.87
N ASP A 234 -4.11 6.27 20.57
CA ASP A 234 -3.01 5.85 19.69
C ASP A 234 -3.25 6.32 18.25
N ALA A 235 -4.49 6.22 17.77
CA ALA A 235 -4.88 6.73 16.47
C ALA A 235 -4.71 8.25 16.36
N PHE A 236 -5.12 9.00 17.40
CA PHE A 236 -4.94 10.45 17.45
C PHE A 236 -3.46 10.83 17.46
N ARG A 237 -2.64 10.17 18.28
CA ARG A 237 -1.19 10.39 18.33
C ARG A 237 -0.54 10.13 16.96
N ALA A 238 -0.88 9.05 16.28
CA ALA A 238 -0.39 8.76 14.94
C ALA A 238 -0.81 9.83 13.92
N ALA A 239 -2.05 10.34 14.00
CA ALA A 239 -2.53 11.43 13.14
C ALA A 239 -1.75 12.72 13.35
N GLU A 240 -1.46 13.10 14.61
CA GLU A 240 -0.66 14.29 14.93
C GLU A 240 0.78 14.19 14.40
N ILE A 241 1.41 13.02 14.53
CA ILE A 241 2.76 12.78 13.99
C ILE A 241 2.77 12.95 12.47
N LEU A 242 1.83 12.28 11.76
CA LEU A 242 1.77 12.36 10.30
C LEU A 242 1.36 13.74 9.80
N ARG A 243 0.51 14.47 10.55
CA ARG A 243 0.20 15.87 10.28
C ARG A 243 1.43 16.75 10.39
N ALA A 244 2.23 16.56 11.45
CA ALA A 244 3.42 17.37 11.71
C ALA A 244 4.53 17.15 10.67
N CYS A 245 4.74 15.91 10.21
CA CYS A 245 5.81 15.58 9.26
C CYS A 245 5.38 15.63 7.78
N GLY A 246 4.12 16.01 7.48
CA GLY A 246 3.62 16.12 6.10
C GLY A 246 3.17 14.82 5.46
N GLY A 247 2.96 13.77 6.25
CA GLY A 247 2.51 12.44 5.83
C GLY A 247 3.60 11.37 5.97
N GLY A 248 3.20 10.13 5.74
CA GLY A 248 4.08 8.98 5.89
C GLY A 248 3.38 7.74 6.42
N ILE A 249 4.13 6.90 7.12
CA ILE A 249 3.65 5.71 7.82
C ILE A 249 4.10 5.81 9.28
N CYS A 250 3.20 5.53 10.22
CA CYS A 250 3.47 5.61 11.65
C CYS A 250 2.93 4.36 12.37
N VAL A 251 3.76 3.83 13.26
CA VAL A 251 3.41 2.74 14.19
C VAL A 251 3.49 3.29 15.61
N ILE A 252 2.44 3.07 16.41
CA ILE A 252 2.38 3.37 17.83
C ILE A 252 2.35 2.06 18.62
N ASP A 253 3.24 1.94 19.58
CA ASP A 253 3.32 0.82 20.53
C ASP A 253 3.42 1.38 21.96
N GLY A 254 2.31 1.60 22.61
CA GLY A 254 2.25 2.28 23.90
C GLY A 254 2.89 3.68 23.83
N GLU A 255 3.92 3.91 24.66
CA GLU A 255 4.64 5.19 24.65
C GLU A 255 5.64 5.33 23.48
N GLN A 256 5.93 4.25 22.76
CA GLN A 256 6.87 4.29 21.64
C GLN A 256 6.17 4.70 20.34
N GLU A 257 6.90 5.40 19.49
CA GLU A 257 6.49 5.74 18.13
C GLU A 257 7.63 5.46 17.16
N THR A 258 7.28 4.91 16.01
CA THR A 258 8.21 4.74 14.90
C THR A 258 7.52 5.18 13.62
N HIS A 259 8.11 6.12 12.89
CA HIS A 259 7.51 6.62 11.66
C HIS A 259 8.54 6.90 10.58
N ILE A 260 8.08 6.92 9.35
CA ILE A 260 8.78 7.48 8.20
C ILE A 260 8.01 8.70 7.69
N ALA A 261 8.70 9.82 7.54
CA ALA A 261 8.13 11.04 6.96
C ALA A 261 8.20 10.98 5.43
N LEU A 262 7.08 11.28 4.78
CA LEU A 262 6.93 11.37 3.32
C LEU A 262 6.37 12.75 2.95
N PRO A 263 7.13 13.85 3.12
CA PRO A 263 6.62 15.20 3.01
C PRO A 263 6.23 15.61 1.59
N ALA A 264 6.73 14.90 0.58
CA ALA A 264 6.36 15.18 -0.80
C ALA A 264 4.96 14.61 -1.08
N ALA A 265 3.96 15.48 -1.02
CA ALA A 265 2.55 15.17 -1.19
C ALA A 265 1.98 14.13 -0.20
N GLY A 266 2.66 13.87 0.92
CA GLY A 266 2.31 12.80 1.86
C GLY A 266 2.63 11.39 1.36
N LEU A 267 3.44 11.23 0.30
CA LEU A 267 3.62 9.96 -0.41
C LEU A 267 5.09 9.63 -0.68
N MET A 268 5.95 10.62 -0.82
CA MET A 268 7.33 10.42 -1.28
C MET A 268 8.32 11.12 -0.35
N SER A 269 9.52 10.55 -0.28
CA SER A 269 10.68 11.12 0.41
C SER A 269 11.62 11.78 -0.58
N GLN A 270 12.30 12.85 -0.16
CA GLN A 270 13.42 13.46 -0.89
C GLN A 270 14.77 12.82 -0.52
N LYS A 271 14.77 11.89 0.44
CA LYS A 271 15.98 11.19 0.88
C LYS A 271 16.45 10.17 -0.16
N PRO A 272 17.74 9.84 -0.17
CA PRO A 272 18.26 8.74 -0.98
C PRO A 272 17.56 7.41 -0.67
N CYS A 273 17.39 6.57 -1.70
CA CYS A 273 16.68 5.29 -1.59
C CYS A 273 17.21 4.40 -0.44
N ALA A 274 18.52 4.40 -0.19
CA ALA A 274 19.13 3.62 0.87
C ALA A 274 18.70 4.07 2.29
N GLU A 275 18.54 5.38 2.50
CA GLU A 275 18.03 5.94 3.76
C GLU A 275 16.56 5.59 3.95
N VAL A 276 15.74 5.80 2.91
CA VAL A 276 14.33 5.43 2.92
C VAL A 276 14.14 3.94 3.19
N ALA A 277 14.97 3.08 2.60
CA ALA A 277 14.93 1.64 2.83
C ALA A 277 15.21 1.27 4.30
N GLY A 278 16.14 2.00 4.95
CA GLY A 278 16.44 1.84 6.38
C GLY A 278 15.26 2.25 7.26
N GLU A 279 14.63 3.39 6.96
CA GLU A 279 13.45 3.88 7.70
C GLU A 279 12.24 2.95 7.53
N ILE A 280 11.98 2.48 6.31
CA ILE A 280 10.92 1.48 6.04
C ILE A 280 11.18 0.19 6.83
N ALA A 281 12.43 -0.27 6.90
CA ALA A 281 12.78 -1.46 7.68
C ALA A 281 12.54 -1.26 9.19
N ALA A 282 12.82 -0.07 9.72
CA ALA A 282 12.57 0.25 11.13
C ALA A 282 11.06 0.28 11.43
N VAL A 283 10.24 0.91 10.57
CA VAL A 283 8.79 0.96 10.71
C VAL A 283 8.17 -0.44 10.59
N GLN A 284 8.66 -1.27 9.63
CA GLN A 284 8.21 -2.67 9.52
C GLN A 284 8.58 -3.47 10.77
N SER A 285 9.77 -3.28 11.32
CA SER A 285 10.17 -3.98 12.55
C SER A 285 9.30 -3.58 13.75
N ALA A 286 8.91 -2.32 13.87
CA ALA A 286 7.96 -1.87 14.89
C ALA A 286 6.56 -2.48 14.67
N LEU A 287 6.11 -2.55 13.41
CA LEU A 287 4.84 -3.19 13.06
C LEU A 287 4.85 -4.69 13.39
N ASP A 288 5.96 -5.37 13.14
CA ASP A 288 6.11 -6.80 13.45
C ASP A 288 5.91 -7.08 14.95
N VAL A 289 6.32 -6.18 15.83
CA VAL A 289 6.11 -6.30 17.28
C VAL A 289 4.62 -6.29 17.63
N ILE A 290 3.85 -5.33 17.11
CA ILE A 290 2.43 -5.15 17.45
C ILE A 290 1.48 -6.02 16.60
N SER A 291 2.03 -6.81 15.67
CA SER A 291 1.24 -7.69 14.78
C SER A 291 1.73 -9.15 14.77
N ASP A 292 2.71 -9.51 15.61
CA ASP A 292 3.40 -10.82 15.55
C ASP A 292 3.88 -11.17 14.13
N GLY A 293 4.35 -10.18 13.37
CA GLY A 293 4.82 -10.33 11.99
C GLY A 293 3.71 -10.65 10.96
N GLN A 294 2.43 -10.49 11.32
CA GLN A 294 1.32 -10.81 10.43
C GLN A 294 0.99 -9.71 9.43
N LEU A 295 1.45 -8.49 9.68
CA LEU A 295 1.15 -7.32 8.84
C LEU A 295 2.38 -6.86 8.05
N THR A 296 2.11 -6.35 6.86
CA THR A 296 3.03 -5.54 6.09
C THR A 296 2.54 -4.09 6.04
N LEU A 297 3.41 -3.15 5.73
CA LEU A 297 3.04 -1.74 5.60
C LEU A 297 1.97 -1.49 4.52
N LEU A 298 1.80 -2.42 3.58
CA LEU A 298 0.74 -2.36 2.56
C LEU A 298 -0.66 -2.68 3.10
N ALA A 299 -0.78 -3.24 4.31
CA ALA A 299 -2.09 -3.66 4.85
C ALA A 299 -3.09 -2.51 4.94
N THR A 300 -2.65 -1.30 5.35
CA THR A 300 -3.49 -0.10 5.36
C THR A 300 -3.68 0.51 3.98
N ALA A 301 -2.68 0.39 3.10
CA ALA A 301 -2.72 0.98 1.77
C ALA A 301 -3.83 0.39 0.90
N ILE A 302 -4.06 -0.92 0.98
CA ILE A 302 -5.09 -1.63 0.19
C ILE A 302 -6.47 -1.67 0.87
N MET A 303 -6.57 -1.25 2.13
CA MET A 303 -7.83 -1.30 2.88
C MET A 303 -8.89 -0.35 2.31
N ALA A 304 -8.45 0.77 1.74
CA ALA A 304 -9.30 1.82 1.18
C ALA A 304 -9.37 1.80 -0.36
N LEU A 305 -8.97 0.71 -1.01
CA LEU A 305 -8.88 0.59 -2.47
C LEU A 305 -10.23 0.15 -3.09
N PRO A 306 -11.04 1.08 -3.63
CA PRO A 306 -12.42 0.79 -4.04
C PRO A 306 -12.53 0.01 -5.37
N VAL A 307 -11.44 -0.18 -6.08
CA VAL A 307 -11.41 -1.00 -7.31
C VAL A 307 -11.48 -2.50 -7.02
N LEU A 308 -11.20 -2.91 -5.78
CA LEU A 308 -11.32 -4.32 -5.39
C LEU A 308 -12.78 -4.75 -5.35
N PRO A 309 -13.13 -5.97 -5.82
CA PRO A 309 -14.47 -6.54 -5.70
C PRO A 309 -14.74 -7.01 -4.26
N SER A 310 -14.68 -6.10 -3.31
CA SER A 310 -14.57 -6.34 -1.88
C SER A 310 -15.21 -5.19 -1.12
N VAL A 311 -15.53 -5.37 0.16
CA VAL A 311 -15.89 -4.24 1.02
C VAL A 311 -14.62 -3.48 1.42
N VAL A 312 -14.65 -2.18 1.21
CA VAL A 312 -13.55 -1.25 1.51
C VAL A 312 -14.04 -0.07 2.33
N ILE A 313 -13.13 0.57 3.05
CA ILE A 313 -13.42 1.78 3.79
C ILE A 313 -12.97 3.01 3.01
N THR A 314 -13.82 4.02 2.91
CA THR A 314 -13.51 5.32 2.33
C THR A 314 -13.80 6.44 3.33
N ASP A 315 -13.40 7.67 3.04
CA ASP A 315 -13.78 8.84 3.84
C ASP A 315 -15.27 9.19 3.76
N MET A 316 -16.03 8.53 2.86
CA MET A 316 -17.46 8.73 2.66
C MET A 316 -18.33 7.59 3.22
N GLY A 317 -17.75 6.45 3.63
CA GLY A 317 -18.48 5.28 4.11
C GLY A 317 -17.77 3.97 3.77
N LEU A 318 -18.36 2.86 4.19
CA LEU A 318 -18.01 1.55 3.64
C LEU A 318 -18.63 1.41 2.25
N VAL A 319 -17.88 0.82 1.32
CA VAL A 319 -18.30 0.60 -0.07
C VAL A 319 -18.09 -0.85 -0.45
N ASN A 320 -19.10 -1.46 -1.04
CA ASN A 320 -18.94 -2.74 -1.73
C ASN A 320 -18.43 -2.45 -3.15
N GLY A 321 -17.13 -2.71 -3.40
CA GLY A 321 -16.48 -2.43 -4.67
C GLY A 321 -17.02 -3.25 -5.85
N ALA A 322 -17.62 -4.43 -5.59
CA ALA A 322 -18.16 -5.27 -6.66
C ALA A 322 -19.40 -4.65 -7.35
N ASN A 323 -20.24 -3.95 -6.59
CA ASN A 323 -21.47 -3.32 -7.11
C ASN A 323 -21.51 -1.80 -6.91
N GLN A 324 -20.45 -1.23 -6.30
CA GLN A 324 -20.27 0.21 -6.05
C GLN A 324 -21.42 0.82 -5.23
N THR A 325 -21.91 0.09 -4.23
CA THR A 325 -22.95 0.57 -3.30
C THR A 325 -22.35 0.83 -1.92
N PHE A 326 -22.95 1.78 -1.21
CA PHE A 326 -22.61 1.98 0.20
C PHE A 326 -23.13 0.83 1.06
N VAL A 327 -22.36 0.50 2.08
CA VAL A 327 -22.72 -0.44 3.13
C VAL A 327 -22.82 0.35 4.44
N PRO A 328 -23.95 0.34 5.15
CA PRO A 328 -24.04 1.06 6.41
C PRO A 328 -23.08 0.47 7.45
N VAL A 329 -22.49 1.33 8.28
CA VAL A 329 -21.62 0.86 9.39
C VAL A 329 -22.44 0.14 10.45
N PHE A 330 -23.64 0.62 10.76
CA PHE A 330 -24.58 -0.03 11.69
C PHE A 330 -25.59 -0.84 10.86
N ALA A 331 -25.73 -2.14 11.20
CA ALA A 331 -26.50 -3.06 10.37
C ALA A 331 -28.02 -2.75 10.27
N ASP A 332 -28.56 -2.05 11.26
CA ASP A 332 -29.97 -1.70 11.33
C ASP A 332 -30.25 -0.26 10.82
N ALA A 333 -29.23 0.44 10.30
CA ALA A 333 -29.40 1.74 9.67
C ALA A 333 -29.79 1.57 8.19
N GLU A 334 -30.72 2.39 7.72
CA GLU A 334 -30.98 2.50 6.26
C GLU A 334 -29.73 3.05 5.56
N ALA A 335 -29.38 2.48 4.39
CA ALA A 335 -28.19 2.82 3.63
C ALA A 335 -28.30 4.19 2.94
#